data_0a452f170f3814597b040d85c9c5f89b
#
_entry.id   0a452f170f3814597b040d85c9c5f89b
#
_cell.length_a   1.000
_cell.length_b   1.000
_cell.length_c   1.000
_cell.angle_alpha   90.00
_cell.angle_beta   90.00
_cell.angle_gamma   90.00
#
_symmetry.space_group_name_H-M   'P 1'
#
loop_
_entity.id
_entity.type
_entity.pdbx_description
1 polymer ?
#
loop_
_entity_poly.entity_id
_entity_poly.type
_entity_poly.pdbx_seq_one_letter_code
_entity_poly.pdbx_strand_id
1 'polypeptide(L)'
;MPPSYRQLSREARRLSVNFRFQEGSATLDNKALRDIQRLAEYLRENRKLDDKVVLVGFGDAKDDARRADLLSRLRAMAVRRELVRHGVTLREVLGLGAELPVAANTDTQGRIRNRRVEAWVY
;
A
#
# COMPACT_ATOMS: atom_id res chain seq x y z
N MET A 1 -3.84 16.30 5.76
CA MET A 1 -3.94 15.20 4.78
C MET A 1 -3.18 15.60 3.52
N PRO A 2 -2.26 14.77 3.01
CA PRO A 2 -1.53 15.09 1.79
C PRO A 2 -2.47 15.29 0.60
N PRO A 3 -2.18 16.25 -0.31
CA PRO A 3 -3.06 16.52 -1.46
C PRO A 3 -3.32 15.30 -2.35
N SER A 4 -2.30 14.47 -2.58
CA SER A 4 -2.44 13.25 -3.38
C SER A 4 -3.42 12.26 -2.77
N TYR A 5 -3.38 12.06 -1.46
CA TYR A 5 -4.30 11.17 -0.77
C TYR A 5 -5.72 11.74 -0.73
N ARG A 6 -5.84 13.05 -0.60
CA ARG A 6 -7.13 13.73 -0.66
C ARG A 6 -7.79 13.52 -2.03
N GLN A 7 -7.00 13.61 -3.09
CA GLN A 7 -7.49 13.38 -4.44
C GLN A 7 -8.00 11.93 -4.60
N LEU A 8 -7.23 10.94 -4.11
CA LEU A 8 -7.65 9.54 -4.13
C LEU A 8 -8.99 9.35 -3.42
N SER A 9 -9.16 9.92 -2.24
CA SER A 9 -10.39 9.74 -1.47
C SER A 9 -11.61 10.36 -2.14
N ARG A 10 -11.43 11.31 -3.06
CA ARG A 10 -12.52 11.90 -3.83
C ARG A 10 -12.80 11.20 -5.14
N GLU A 11 -11.77 10.69 -5.82
CA GLU A 11 -11.87 10.23 -7.21
C GLU A 11 -11.74 8.73 -7.38
N ALA A 12 -11.14 8.04 -6.42
CA ALA A 12 -10.88 6.62 -6.50
C ALA A 12 -11.59 5.88 -5.37
N ARG A 13 -11.66 4.57 -5.47
CA ARG A 13 -12.23 3.70 -4.44
C ARG A 13 -11.11 2.89 -3.79
N ARG A 14 -11.05 2.95 -2.47
CA ARG A 14 -10.13 2.12 -1.71
C ARG A 14 -10.65 0.68 -1.68
N LEU A 15 -9.79 -0.26 -2.03
CA LEU A 15 -10.11 -1.68 -1.91
C LEU A 15 -9.90 -2.13 -0.46
N SER A 16 -10.63 -3.17 -0.05
CA SER A 16 -10.59 -3.64 1.34
C SER A 16 -9.30 -4.39 1.68
N VAL A 17 -8.45 -4.70 0.70
CA VAL A 17 -7.19 -5.40 0.94
C VAL A 17 -6.14 -4.43 1.50
N ASN A 18 -5.46 -4.87 2.56
CA ASN A 18 -4.31 -4.16 3.12
C ASN A 18 -3.16 -5.14 3.23
N PHE A 19 -2.02 -4.77 2.65
CA PHE A 19 -0.80 -5.56 2.77
C PHE A 19 -0.02 -5.04 3.97
N ARG A 20 0.30 -5.91 4.92
CA ARG A 20 0.97 -5.54 6.16
C ARG A 20 2.40 -6.05 6.20
N PHE A 21 3.24 -5.35 6.93
CA PHE A 21 4.69 -5.57 6.93
C PHE A 21 5.24 -5.63 8.34
N GLN A 22 6.32 -6.38 8.48
CA GLN A 22 7.12 -6.42 9.69
C GLN A 22 7.86 -5.10 9.89
N GLU A 23 8.21 -4.81 11.13
CA GLU A 23 9.01 -3.63 11.47
C GLU A 23 10.31 -3.61 10.65
N GLY A 24 10.61 -2.46 10.07
CA GLY A 24 11.83 -2.25 9.29
C GLY A 24 11.94 -3.03 8.00
N SER A 25 10.86 -3.67 7.55
CA SER A 25 10.89 -4.57 6.40
C SER A 25 9.90 -4.14 5.31
N ALA A 26 10.27 -4.39 4.06
CA ALA A 26 9.40 -4.29 2.90
C ALA A 26 9.23 -5.67 2.22
N THR A 27 9.46 -6.74 2.95
CA THR A 27 9.34 -8.11 2.44
C THR A 27 7.88 -8.56 2.47
N LEU A 28 7.42 -9.15 1.36
CA LEU A 28 6.07 -9.72 1.25
C LEU A 28 6.08 -11.15 1.80
N ASP A 29 5.15 -11.45 2.70
CA ASP A 29 4.98 -12.81 3.19
C ASP A 29 4.04 -13.61 2.26
N ASN A 30 3.84 -14.89 2.57
CA ASN A 30 3.01 -15.75 1.73
C ASN A 30 1.55 -15.30 1.67
N LYS A 31 1.02 -14.75 2.76
CA LYS A 31 -0.33 -14.20 2.77
C LYS A 31 -0.44 -13.02 1.82
N ALA A 32 0.54 -12.11 1.86
CA ALA A 32 0.58 -10.95 0.97
C ALA A 32 0.65 -11.39 -0.49
N LEU A 33 1.48 -12.38 -0.81
CA LEU A 33 1.59 -12.89 -2.18
C LEU A 33 0.27 -13.48 -2.69
N ARG A 34 -0.44 -14.22 -1.84
CA ARG A 34 -1.76 -14.77 -2.21
C ARG A 34 -2.79 -13.65 -2.39
N ASP A 35 -2.77 -12.64 -1.53
CA ASP A 35 -3.69 -11.51 -1.64
C ASP A 35 -3.41 -10.68 -2.90
N ILE A 36 -2.15 -10.55 -3.29
CA ILE A 36 -1.78 -9.87 -4.54
C ILE A 36 -2.30 -10.64 -5.75
N GLN A 37 -2.20 -11.96 -5.74
CA GLN A 37 -2.74 -12.79 -6.82
C GLN A 37 -4.25 -12.60 -6.96
N ARG A 38 -4.98 -12.61 -5.84
CA ARG A 38 -6.42 -12.37 -5.83
C ARG A 38 -6.77 -10.97 -6.31
N LEU A 39 -5.98 -9.98 -5.89
CA LEU A 39 -6.16 -8.60 -6.35
C LEU A 39 -5.99 -8.51 -7.87
N ALA A 40 -4.96 -9.14 -8.42
CA ALA A 40 -4.74 -9.14 -9.86
C ALA A 40 -5.90 -9.78 -10.62
N GLU A 41 -6.46 -10.87 -10.11
CA GLU A 41 -7.64 -11.51 -10.70
C GLU A 41 -8.86 -10.60 -10.68
N TYR A 42 -9.11 -9.93 -9.54
CA TYR A 42 -10.18 -8.94 -9.42
C TYR A 42 -10.02 -7.81 -10.43
N LEU A 43 -8.81 -7.28 -10.57
CA LEU A 43 -8.52 -6.19 -11.50
C LEU A 43 -8.75 -6.62 -12.95
N ARG A 44 -8.37 -7.85 -13.29
CA ARG A 44 -8.59 -8.39 -14.63
C ARG A 44 -10.09 -8.52 -14.94
N GLU A 45 -10.85 -9.08 -14.01
CA GLU A 45 -12.29 -9.29 -14.17
C GLU A 45 -13.04 -7.97 -14.30
N ASN A 46 -12.55 -6.92 -13.66
CA ASN A 46 -13.18 -5.60 -13.65
C ASN A 46 -12.56 -4.63 -14.66
N ARG A 47 -11.67 -5.13 -15.53
CA ARG A 47 -11.02 -4.33 -16.60
C ARG A 47 -10.24 -3.14 -16.02
N LYS A 48 -9.50 -3.39 -14.97
CA LYS A 48 -8.71 -2.37 -14.25
C LYS A 48 -7.20 -2.65 -14.30
N LEU A 49 -6.72 -3.39 -15.34
CA LEU A 49 -5.32 -3.75 -15.44
C LEU A 49 -4.42 -2.60 -15.89
N ASP A 50 -4.97 -1.59 -16.60
CA ASP A 50 -4.17 -0.55 -17.23
C ASP A 50 -4.41 0.81 -16.58
N ASP A 51 -3.40 1.28 -15.83
CA ASP A 51 -3.34 2.64 -15.27
C ASP A 51 -4.54 3.04 -14.40
N LYS A 52 -5.13 2.07 -13.69
CA LYS A 52 -6.28 2.32 -12.82
C LYS A 52 -5.94 2.21 -11.34
N VAL A 53 -4.80 1.63 -11.00
CA VAL A 53 -4.46 1.33 -9.62
C VAL A 53 -3.39 2.28 -9.09
N VAL A 54 -3.63 2.82 -7.90
CA VAL A 54 -2.64 3.57 -7.13
C VAL A 54 -2.35 2.78 -5.86
N LEU A 55 -1.07 2.57 -5.58
CA LEU A 55 -0.62 1.96 -4.34
C LEU A 55 -0.09 3.04 -3.41
N VAL A 56 -0.49 2.99 -2.16
CA VAL A 56 -0.05 3.94 -1.15
C VAL A 56 0.56 3.17 0.02
N GLY A 57 1.86 3.37 0.23
CA GLY A 57 2.59 2.74 1.32
C GLY A 57 2.64 3.63 2.55
N PHE A 58 2.64 3.00 3.73
CA PHE A 58 2.69 3.66 5.02
C PHE A 58 3.69 2.96 5.95
N GLY A 59 4.19 3.72 6.90
CA GLY A 59 5.00 3.23 7.99
C GLY A 59 4.37 3.57 9.33
N ASP A 60 5.13 3.35 10.41
CA ASP A 60 4.71 3.77 11.75
C ASP A 60 5.67 4.83 12.31
N ALA A 61 5.30 5.45 13.42
CA ALA A 61 6.07 6.54 14.01
C ALA A 61 7.30 6.09 14.80
N LYS A 62 7.59 4.78 14.85
CA LYS A 62 8.78 4.27 15.50
C LYS A 62 10.05 4.61 14.75
N ASP A 63 9.98 4.66 13.41
CA ASP A 63 11.09 5.09 12.57
C ASP A 63 11.18 6.61 12.57
N ASP A 64 12.38 7.17 12.30
CA ASP A 64 12.46 8.59 12.00
C ASP A 64 11.74 8.89 10.68
N ALA A 65 11.44 10.17 10.43
CA ALA A 65 10.61 10.55 9.30
C ALA A 65 11.19 10.11 7.96
N ARG A 66 12.52 10.21 7.78
CA ARG A 66 13.18 9.82 6.53
C ARG A 66 13.10 8.32 6.30
N ARG A 67 13.31 7.54 7.37
CA ARG A 67 13.22 6.08 7.30
C ARG A 67 11.80 5.63 7.06
N ALA A 68 10.81 6.25 7.70
CA ALA A 68 9.39 5.96 7.47
C ALA A 68 9.00 6.24 6.02
N ASP A 69 9.43 7.36 5.46
CA ASP A 69 9.18 7.69 4.06
C ASP A 69 9.79 6.65 3.12
N LEU A 70 11.05 6.31 3.33
CA LEU A 70 11.75 5.32 2.51
C LEU A 70 11.06 3.95 2.58
N LEU A 71 10.78 3.45 3.79
CA LEU A 71 10.14 2.16 3.95
C LEU A 71 8.74 2.13 3.34
N SER A 72 7.96 3.20 3.51
CA SER A 72 6.62 3.26 2.93
C SER A 72 6.66 3.14 1.42
N ARG A 73 7.61 3.80 0.77
CA ARG A 73 7.79 3.71 -0.68
C ARG A 73 8.28 2.32 -1.10
N LEU A 74 9.24 1.75 -0.40
CA LEU A 74 9.76 0.41 -0.69
C LEU A 74 8.68 -0.65 -0.56
N ARG A 75 7.79 -0.52 0.43
CA ARG A 75 6.66 -1.43 0.62
C ARG A 75 5.68 -1.36 -0.56
N ALA A 76 5.31 -0.16 -0.97
CA ALA A 76 4.45 0.03 -2.14
C ALA A 76 5.11 -0.51 -3.42
N MET A 77 6.41 -0.30 -3.59
CA MET A 77 7.16 -0.82 -4.73
C MET A 77 7.24 -2.35 -4.74
N ALA A 78 7.30 -2.98 -3.56
CA ALA A 78 7.29 -4.45 -3.47
C ALA A 78 5.95 -5.01 -3.98
N VAL A 79 4.82 -4.41 -3.58
CA VAL A 79 3.50 -4.81 -4.07
C VAL A 79 3.39 -4.55 -5.58
N ARG A 80 3.87 -3.39 -6.04
CA ARG A 80 3.87 -3.07 -7.47
C ARG A 80 4.60 -4.13 -8.29
N ARG A 81 5.79 -4.54 -7.85
CA ARG A 81 6.59 -5.53 -8.58
C ARG A 81 5.80 -6.82 -8.81
N GLU A 82 5.08 -7.29 -7.78
CA GLU A 82 4.28 -8.50 -7.91
C GLU A 82 3.05 -8.29 -8.79
N LEU A 83 2.37 -7.16 -8.67
CA LEU A 83 1.23 -6.85 -9.55
C LEU A 83 1.66 -6.76 -11.02
N VAL A 84 2.82 -6.17 -11.30
CA VAL A 84 3.37 -6.10 -12.66
C VAL A 84 3.60 -7.51 -13.22
N ARG A 85 4.08 -8.43 -12.39
CA ARG A 85 4.27 -9.83 -12.80
C ARG A 85 2.95 -10.51 -13.16
N HIS A 86 1.83 -10.04 -12.62
CA HIS A 86 0.48 -10.53 -12.92
C HIS A 86 -0.22 -9.70 -14.01
N GLY A 87 0.50 -8.85 -14.71
CA GLY A 87 -0.03 -8.11 -15.85
C GLY A 87 -0.69 -6.78 -15.53
N VAL A 88 -0.50 -6.25 -14.32
CA VAL A 88 -1.10 -4.97 -13.92
C VAL A 88 -0.12 -3.85 -14.13
N THR A 89 -0.56 -2.79 -14.82
CA THR A 89 0.19 -1.54 -14.96
C THR A 89 -0.38 -0.52 -13.98
N LEU A 90 0.48 -0.01 -13.10
CA LEU A 90 0.05 0.92 -12.05
C LEU A 90 -0.03 2.35 -12.59
N ARG A 91 -1.00 3.10 -12.08
CA ARG A 91 -1.11 4.53 -12.36
C ARG A 91 -0.08 5.33 -11.58
N GLU A 92 0.09 5.00 -10.28
CA GLU A 92 0.97 5.72 -9.41
C GLU A 92 1.32 4.89 -8.18
N VAL A 93 2.48 5.18 -7.59
CA VAL A 93 2.93 4.59 -6.33
C VAL A 93 3.32 5.75 -5.41
N LEU A 94 2.73 5.78 -4.23
CA LEU A 94 2.99 6.83 -3.23
C LEU A 94 3.55 6.23 -1.95
N GLY A 95 4.47 6.95 -1.32
CA GLY A 95 4.96 6.62 0.02
C GLY A 95 4.66 7.79 0.94
N LEU A 96 3.83 7.58 1.96
CA LEU A 96 3.37 8.63 2.86
C LEU A 96 3.94 8.53 4.27
N GLY A 97 4.88 7.60 4.50
CA GLY A 97 5.52 7.48 5.80
C GLY A 97 4.52 7.24 6.92
N ALA A 98 4.63 8.00 8.00
CA ALA A 98 3.77 7.89 9.18
C ALA A 98 2.66 8.95 9.21
N GLU A 99 2.34 9.58 8.08
CA GLU A 99 1.47 10.76 8.04
C GLU A 99 -0.01 10.48 8.33
N LEU A 100 -0.49 9.25 8.05
CA LEU A 100 -1.92 8.92 8.22
C LEU A 100 -2.07 7.60 8.97
N PRO A 101 -1.81 7.59 10.29
CA PRO A 101 -1.97 6.36 11.05
C PRO A 101 -3.44 5.95 11.13
N VAL A 102 -3.71 4.64 10.97
CA VAL A 102 -5.06 4.06 11.16
C VAL A 102 -5.25 3.52 12.56
N ALA A 103 -4.18 3.49 13.37
CA ALA A 103 -4.20 3.02 14.74
C ALA A 103 -3.14 3.77 15.55
N ALA A 104 -3.21 3.64 16.88
CA ALA A 104 -2.22 4.27 17.75
C ALA A 104 -0.84 3.64 17.55
N ASN A 105 0.19 4.47 17.53
CA ASN A 105 1.59 4.01 17.46
C ASN A 105 2.19 3.69 18.84
N THR A 106 1.35 3.72 19.88
CA THR A 106 1.78 3.51 21.26
C THR A 106 1.94 2.04 21.65
N ASP A 107 1.39 1.12 20.83
CA ASP A 107 1.50 -0.31 21.10
C ASP A 107 1.87 -1.08 19.83
N THR A 108 2.27 -2.34 20.00
CA THR A 108 2.72 -3.19 18.89
C THR A 108 1.63 -3.45 17.87
N GLN A 109 0.40 -3.71 18.32
CA GLN A 109 -0.71 -4.00 17.39
C GLN A 109 -1.07 -2.78 16.55
N GLY A 110 -1.07 -1.61 17.15
CA GLY A 110 -1.32 -0.36 16.40
C GLY A 110 -0.25 -0.11 15.35
N ARG A 111 1.02 -0.31 15.69
CA ARG A 111 2.12 -0.14 14.72
C ARG A 111 2.03 -1.13 13.57
N ILE A 112 1.66 -2.39 13.84
CA ILE A 112 1.45 -3.40 12.78
C ILE A 112 0.38 -2.93 11.79
N ARG A 113 -0.72 -2.37 12.28
CA ARG A 113 -1.80 -1.88 11.42
C ARG A 113 -1.38 -0.67 10.60
N ASN A 114 -0.45 0.14 11.10
CA ASN A 114 0.04 1.32 10.39
C ASN A 114 1.08 0.98 9.31
N ARG A 115 1.79 -0.14 9.45
CA ARG A 115 2.78 -0.60 8.45
C ARG A 115 2.04 -1.33 7.34
N ARG A 116 1.51 -0.57 6.39
CA ARG A 116 0.61 -1.12 5.37
C ARG A 116 0.83 -0.55 3.98
N VAL A 117 0.29 -1.25 2.99
CA VAL A 117 0.08 -0.72 1.64
C VAL A 117 -1.41 -0.82 1.34
N GLU A 118 -1.99 0.29 0.90
CA GLU A 118 -3.37 0.37 0.45
C GLU A 118 -3.41 0.36 -1.08
N ALA A 119 -4.45 -0.26 -1.65
CA ALA A 119 -4.71 -0.25 -3.09
C ALA A 119 -5.99 0.56 -3.36
N TRP A 120 -5.88 1.52 -4.25
CA TRP A 120 -6.97 2.39 -4.69
C TRP A 120 -7.20 2.19 -6.18
N VAL A 121 -8.46 2.24 -6.63
CA VAL A 121 -8.84 1.98 -8.02
C VAL A 121 -9.70 3.12 -8.56
N TYR A 122 -9.29 3.64 -9.68
CA TYR A 122 -10.06 4.62 -10.45
C TYR A 122 -11.14 3.96 -11.30
#